data_7b10df9fd261d6595ed8aa0e8d56d916
#
_entry.id   7b10df9fd261d6595ed8aa0e8d56d916
#
_cell.length_a   1.000
_cell.length_b   1.000
_cell.length_c   1.000
_cell.angle_alpha   90.00
_cell.angle_beta   90.00
_cell.angle_gamma   90.00
#
_symmetry.space_group_name_H-M   'P 1'
#
loop_
_entity.id
_entity.type
_entity.pdbx_description
1 polymer ?
#
loop_
_entity_poly.entity_id
_entity_poly.type
_entity_poly.pdbx_seq_one_letter_code
_entity_poly.pdbx_strand_id
1 'polypeptide(L)'
;MNSPHIFEELDFQKTPLGEISLRKRTEPRLDNLLIYEVKLGDDFLMSSLFVEAEEQLSELALKRLKLNGHSHELNVVVGGLGLGYTALTALNDMAVARRRTIDVMQPVISWHQQGLLPVGDVLASDARSELIHGDFFEIAIDQSEGILEQQKVHAILLDIDHSPSHWLNQENSSFYNLESLRRMKRKIVDGGVFGLWSNERPDPEFTKLLDQVFSHTEEHIVSFANPYSGGESINSVYIATV
;
A
#
# COMPACT_ATOMS: atom_id res chain seq x y z
N MET A 1 15.44 -31.04 -14.10
CA MET A 1 14.30 -31.62 -13.37
C MET A 1 13.16 -30.64 -13.52
N ASN A 2 12.03 -31.09 -14.12
CA ASN A 2 10.85 -30.18 -14.21
C ASN A 2 10.33 -29.93 -12.80
N SER A 3 10.41 -28.69 -12.35
CA SER A 3 9.72 -28.28 -11.13
C SER A 3 8.22 -28.56 -11.32
N PRO A 4 7.52 -29.08 -10.30
CA PRO A 4 6.10 -29.41 -10.43
C PRO A 4 5.30 -28.14 -10.73
N HIS A 5 4.35 -28.23 -11.63
CA HIS A 5 3.34 -27.19 -11.80
C HIS A 5 2.49 -27.13 -10.54
N ILE A 6 2.52 -26.00 -9.87
CA ILE A 6 1.70 -25.72 -8.68
C ILE A 6 0.55 -24.82 -9.12
N PHE A 7 -0.66 -25.18 -8.73
CA PHE A 7 -1.82 -24.29 -8.70
C PHE A 7 -2.65 -24.70 -7.49
N GLU A 8 -2.66 -23.84 -6.48
CA GLU A 8 -3.28 -24.14 -5.18
C GLU A 8 -4.03 -22.91 -4.69
N GLU A 9 -5.30 -23.07 -4.37
CA GLU A 9 -6.06 -22.11 -3.59
C GLU A 9 -5.73 -22.33 -2.11
N LEU A 10 -5.14 -21.31 -1.49
CA LEU A 10 -4.69 -21.37 -0.10
C LEU A 10 -5.81 -21.05 0.87
N ASP A 11 -6.69 -20.11 0.47
CA ASP A 11 -7.84 -19.70 1.26
C ASP A 11 -8.91 -19.05 0.38
N PHE A 12 -10.16 -19.18 0.81
CA PHE A 12 -11.32 -18.55 0.20
C PHE A 12 -12.30 -18.13 1.29
N GLN A 13 -12.71 -16.86 1.29
CA GLN A 13 -13.63 -16.32 2.28
C GLN A 13 -14.65 -15.37 1.66
N LYS A 14 -15.83 -15.27 2.29
CA LYS A 14 -16.83 -14.27 1.96
C LYS A 14 -16.65 -13.06 2.87
N THR A 15 -16.59 -11.88 2.27
CA THR A 15 -16.48 -10.61 2.98
C THR A 15 -17.60 -9.66 2.59
N PRO A 16 -17.81 -8.56 3.33
CA PRO A 16 -18.77 -7.53 2.91
C PRO A 16 -18.48 -6.92 1.54
N LEU A 17 -17.22 -6.91 1.11
CA LEU A 17 -16.80 -6.39 -0.19
C LEU A 17 -16.87 -7.42 -1.32
N GLY A 18 -17.18 -8.69 -1.00
CA GLY A 18 -17.25 -9.78 -1.96
C GLY A 18 -16.47 -11.03 -1.53
N GLU A 19 -16.39 -12.00 -2.42
CA GLU A 19 -15.62 -13.22 -2.20
C GLU A 19 -14.14 -12.95 -2.45
N ILE A 20 -13.29 -13.19 -1.43
CA ILE A 20 -11.85 -13.01 -1.54
C ILE A 20 -11.15 -14.37 -1.54
N SER A 21 -10.16 -14.54 -2.41
CA SER A 21 -9.34 -15.76 -2.44
C SER A 21 -7.86 -15.44 -2.53
N LEU A 22 -7.06 -16.26 -1.84
CA LEU A 22 -5.61 -16.30 -1.94
C LEU A 22 -5.21 -17.60 -2.65
N ARG A 23 -4.39 -17.47 -3.67
CA ARG A 23 -3.83 -18.63 -4.38
C ARG A 23 -2.34 -18.47 -4.63
N LYS A 24 -1.67 -19.60 -4.80
CA LYS A 24 -0.30 -19.65 -5.32
C LYS A 24 -0.22 -20.50 -6.55
N ARG A 25 0.62 -20.13 -7.49
CA ARG A 25 0.88 -20.90 -8.69
C ARG A 25 2.30 -20.70 -9.19
N THR A 26 2.78 -21.64 -9.98
CA THR A 26 4.02 -21.47 -10.74
C THR A 26 3.73 -20.87 -12.11
N GLU A 27 4.60 -19.95 -12.57
CA GLU A 27 4.54 -19.37 -13.92
C GLU A 27 5.61 -20.02 -14.81
N PRO A 28 5.22 -20.91 -15.76
CA PRO A 28 6.18 -21.62 -16.61
C PRO A 28 7.04 -20.72 -17.49
N ARG A 29 6.51 -19.54 -17.89
CA ARG A 29 7.23 -18.57 -18.72
C ARG A 29 8.36 -17.86 -17.97
N LEU A 30 8.38 -17.98 -16.63
CA LEU A 30 9.33 -17.36 -15.73
C LEU A 30 10.07 -18.44 -14.91
N ASP A 31 10.56 -19.48 -15.56
CA ASP A 31 11.31 -20.57 -14.95
C ASP A 31 10.60 -21.23 -13.76
N ASN A 32 9.28 -21.31 -13.83
CA ASN A 32 8.38 -21.79 -12.76
C ASN A 32 8.47 -20.94 -11.47
N LEU A 33 8.63 -19.64 -11.62
CA LEU A 33 8.55 -18.69 -10.48
C LEU A 33 7.22 -18.90 -9.73
N LEU A 34 7.31 -19.05 -8.43
CA LEU A 34 6.13 -19.15 -7.56
C LEU A 34 5.51 -17.76 -7.35
N ILE A 35 4.25 -17.62 -7.71
CA ILE A 35 3.49 -16.37 -7.66
C ILE A 35 2.33 -16.56 -6.70
N TYR A 36 2.11 -15.55 -5.85
CA TYR A 36 0.94 -15.40 -5.00
C TYR A 36 0.01 -14.36 -5.60
N GLU A 37 -1.28 -14.65 -5.59
CA GLU A 37 -2.31 -13.81 -6.21
C GLU A 37 -3.53 -13.71 -5.30
N VAL A 38 -4.09 -12.50 -5.22
CA VAL A 38 -5.34 -12.23 -4.52
C VAL A 38 -6.40 -11.81 -5.53
N LYS A 39 -7.59 -12.38 -5.40
CA LYS A 39 -8.78 -12.01 -6.17
C LYS A 39 -9.89 -11.56 -5.23
N LEU A 40 -10.68 -10.59 -5.70
CA LEU A 40 -11.94 -10.19 -5.08
C LEU A 40 -13.06 -10.38 -6.13
N GLY A 41 -13.89 -11.39 -5.94
CA GLY A 41 -14.80 -11.86 -6.98
C GLY A 41 -14.05 -12.27 -8.24
N ASP A 42 -14.40 -11.67 -9.36
CA ASP A 42 -13.73 -11.92 -10.65
C ASP A 42 -12.50 -11.03 -10.86
N ASP A 43 -12.31 -9.99 -10.06
CA ASP A 43 -11.22 -9.03 -10.23
C ASP A 43 -9.91 -9.53 -9.62
N PHE A 44 -8.83 -9.31 -10.35
CA PHE A 44 -7.47 -9.49 -9.87
C PHE A 44 -7.06 -8.25 -9.07
N LEU A 45 -6.85 -8.40 -7.75
CA LEU A 45 -6.42 -7.28 -6.93
C LEU A 45 -4.92 -7.08 -6.99
N MET A 46 -4.16 -8.16 -6.80
CA MET A 46 -2.70 -8.06 -6.68
C MET A 46 -1.99 -9.37 -7.00
N SER A 47 -0.71 -9.26 -7.35
CA SER A 47 0.17 -10.38 -7.64
C SER A 47 1.58 -10.09 -7.11
N SER A 48 2.22 -11.09 -6.53
CA SER A 48 3.62 -11.00 -6.12
C SER A 48 4.62 -10.91 -7.28
N LEU A 49 4.12 -10.89 -8.51
CA LEU A 49 4.94 -10.71 -9.72
C LEU A 49 5.27 -9.24 -9.99
N PHE A 50 4.43 -8.33 -9.53
CA PHE A 50 4.56 -6.89 -9.81
C PHE A 50 4.46 -6.15 -8.48
N VAL A 51 5.60 -5.82 -7.90
CA VAL A 51 5.70 -5.22 -6.56
C VAL A 51 6.55 -3.94 -6.56
N GLU A 52 7.10 -3.58 -7.72
CA GLU A 52 8.06 -2.50 -7.86
C GLU A 52 7.49 -1.15 -7.43
N ALA A 53 6.21 -0.90 -7.71
CA ALA A 53 5.61 0.39 -7.38
C ALA A 53 5.21 0.48 -5.90
N GLU A 54 4.81 -0.63 -5.28
CA GLU A 54 4.56 -0.74 -3.84
C GLU A 54 5.87 -0.52 -3.05
N GLU A 55 6.98 -1.11 -3.51
CA GLU A 55 8.29 -0.89 -2.91
C GLU A 55 8.74 0.57 -3.08
N GLN A 56 8.59 1.13 -4.30
CA GLN A 56 8.93 2.53 -4.59
C GLN A 56 8.10 3.52 -3.79
N LEU A 57 6.85 3.23 -3.48
CA LEU A 57 6.02 4.07 -2.61
C LEU A 57 6.71 4.30 -1.26
N SER A 58 7.18 3.24 -0.63
CA SER A 58 7.87 3.32 0.67
C SER A 58 9.26 3.96 0.55
N GLU A 59 10.05 3.55 -0.44
CA GLU A 59 11.41 4.07 -0.65
C GLU A 59 11.42 5.58 -0.90
N LEU A 60 10.55 6.07 -1.79
CA LEU A 60 10.45 7.48 -2.14
C LEU A 60 9.96 8.32 -0.95
N ALA A 61 8.96 7.83 -0.22
CA ALA A 61 8.44 8.50 0.96
C ALA A 61 9.51 8.63 2.06
N LEU A 62 10.21 7.56 2.38
CA LEU A 62 11.28 7.55 3.38
C LEU A 62 12.49 8.40 2.96
N LYS A 63 12.82 8.38 1.68
CA LYS A 63 13.83 9.28 1.11
C LYS A 63 13.45 10.74 1.29
N ARG A 64 12.19 11.10 1.00
CA ARG A 64 11.68 12.47 1.17
C ARG A 64 11.70 12.87 2.63
N LEU A 65 11.27 12.02 3.56
CA LEU A 65 11.35 12.28 5.00
C LEU A 65 12.77 12.62 5.44
N LYS A 66 13.76 11.85 5.01
CA LYS A 66 15.17 12.09 5.32
C LYS A 66 15.67 13.43 4.79
N LEU A 67 15.25 13.82 3.58
CA LEU A 67 15.55 15.13 3.00
C LEU A 67 14.89 16.28 3.78
N ASN A 68 13.72 16.04 4.38
CA ASN A 68 13.00 17.01 5.22
C ASN A 68 13.53 17.04 6.66
N GLY A 69 14.60 16.28 7.00
CA GLY A 69 15.23 16.26 8.32
C GLY A 69 14.72 15.17 9.27
N HIS A 70 13.81 14.32 8.85
CA HIS A 70 13.31 13.18 9.63
C HIS A 70 14.10 11.91 9.29
N SER A 71 15.06 11.51 10.12
CA SER A 71 15.98 10.40 9.81
C SER A 71 16.03 9.28 10.84
N HIS A 72 15.23 9.36 11.90
CA HIS A 72 15.17 8.35 12.98
C HIS A 72 13.84 8.41 13.70
N GLU A 73 13.52 7.34 14.45
CA GLU A 73 12.28 7.20 15.23
C GLU A 73 11.00 7.44 14.39
N LEU A 74 11.03 7.02 13.11
CA LEU A 74 9.93 7.28 12.19
C LEU A 74 8.72 6.41 12.54
N ASN A 75 7.56 7.05 12.62
CA ASN A 75 6.26 6.40 12.70
C ASN A 75 5.59 6.45 11.33
N VAL A 76 5.30 5.28 10.75
CA VAL A 76 4.71 5.12 9.43
C VAL A 76 3.35 4.42 9.55
N VAL A 77 2.35 4.93 8.86
CA VAL A 77 1.07 4.25 8.67
C VAL A 77 0.91 3.88 7.20
N VAL A 78 0.51 2.65 6.95
CA VAL A 78 0.19 2.13 5.62
C VAL A 78 -1.32 1.86 5.57
N GLY A 79 -2.01 2.43 4.62
CA GLY A 79 -3.40 2.11 4.29
C GLY A 79 -3.40 1.06 3.17
N GLY A 80 -3.94 -0.11 3.46
CA GLY A 80 -3.86 -1.30 2.61
C GLY A 80 -2.69 -2.20 2.97
N LEU A 81 -2.98 -3.48 3.23
CA LEU A 81 -1.97 -4.49 3.54
C LEU A 81 -1.61 -5.32 2.31
N GLY A 82 -2.62 -5.77 1.57
CA GLY A 82 -2.42 -6.56 0.38
C GLY A 82 -1.47 -7.74 0.59
N LEU A 83 -0.51 -7.90 -0.33
CA LEU A 83 0.58 -8.87 -0.19
C LEU A 83 1.71 -8.40 0.73
N GLY A 84 1.68 -7.14 1.19
CA GLY A 84 2.54 -6.60 2.24
C GLY A 84 3.84 -5.93 1.78
N TYR A 85 4.06 -5.72 0.50
CA TYR A 85 5.34 -5.22 -0.01
C TYR A 85 5.60 -3.75 0.37
N THR A 86 4.59 -2.87 0.30
CA THR A 86 4.68 -1.50 0.82
C THR A 86 5.05 -1.50 2.31
N ALA A 87 4.38 -2.33 3.10
CA ALA A 87 4.61 -2.43 4.54
C ALA A 87 6.00 -3.01 4.87
N LEU A 88 6.43 -4.06 4.14
CA LEU A 88 7.75 -4.67 4.33
C LEU A 88 8.87 -3.70 3.99
N THR A 89 8.78 -3.00 2.87
CA THR A 89 9.78 -2.04 2.43
C THR A 89 9.94 -0.90 3.43
N ALA A 90 8.82 -0.38 3.97
CA ALA A 90 8.88 0.60 5.04
C ALA A 90 9.58 0.04 6.30
N LEU A 91 9.29 -1.21 6.68
CA LEU A 91 9.85 -1.85 7.87
C LEU A 91 11.34 -2.16 7.73
N ASN A 92 11.82 -2.40 6.52
CA ASN A 92 13.24 -2.66 6.24
C ASN A 92 14.13 -1.42 6.47
N ASP A 93 13.58 -0.22 6.52
CA ASP A 93 14.35 0.97 6.87
C ASP A 93 14.55 1.05 8.39
N MET A 94 15.81 1.07 8.82
CA MET A 94 16.17 1.10 10.24
C MET A 94 15.77 2.41 10.95
N ALA A 95 15.43 3.45 10.19
CA ALA A 95 14.89 4.69 10.75
C ALA A 95 13.44 4.55 11.22
N VAL A 96 12.72 3.53 10.77
CA VAL A 96 11.34 3.26 11.15
C VAL A 96 11.29 2.57 12.51
N ALA A 97 10.81 3.28 13.51
CA ALA A 97 10.62 2.77 14.87
C ALA A 97 9.27 2.09 15.05
N ARG A 98 8.24 2.52 14.32
CA ARG A 98 6.90 1.90 14.35
C ARG A 98 6.25 1.97 12.98
N ARG A 99 5.75 0.84 12.51
CA ARG A 99 4.95 0.73 11.32
C ARG A 99 3.60 0.09 11.65
N ARG A 100 2.50 0.76 11.28
CA ARG A 100 1.13 0.26 11.46
C ARG A 100 0.46 0.15 10.09
N THR A 101 -0.14 -0.99 9.79
CA THR A 101 -0.90 -1.18 8.56
C THR A 101 -2.36 -1.41 8.89
N ILE A 102 -3.23 -0.64 8.24
CA ILE A 102 -4.68 -0.68 8.42
C ILE A 102 -5.28 -1.32 7.19
N ASP A 103 -6.04 -2.39 7.36
CA ASP A 103 -6.75 -3.07 6.28
C ASP A 103 -8.18 -3.44 6.73
N VAL A 104 -9.15 -3.21 5.86
CA VAL A 104 -10.55 -3.54 6.10
C VAL A 104 -10.83 -5.03 5.91
N MET A 105 -9.95 -5.74 5.19
CA MET A 105 -10.09 -7.15 4.88
C MET A 105 -9.44 -8.02 5.95
N GLN A 106 -10.21 -8.45 6.95
CA GLN A 106 -9.73 -9.36 7.99
C GLN A 106 -9.06 -10.63 7.44
N PRO A 107 -9.53 -11.27 6.33
CA PRO A 107 -8.82 -12.40 5.73
C PRO A 107 -7.37 -12.07 5.34
N VAL A 108 -7.11 -10.91 4.75
CA VAL A 108 -5.77 -10.47 4.34
C VAL A 108 -4.84 -10.39 5.55
N ILE A 109 -5.30 -9.78 6.64
CA ILE A 109 -4.55 -9.73 7.91
C ILE A 109 -4.26 -11.14 8.43
N SER A 110 -5.27 -12.01 8.40
CA SER A 110 -5.15 -13.40 8.87
C SER A 110 -4.14 -14.21 8.07
N TRP A 111 -4.06 -14.00 6.75
CA TRP A 111 -3.08 -14.69 5.89
C TRP A 111 -1.64 -14.36 6.26
N HIS A 112 -1.37 -13.09 6.60
CA HIS A 112 -0.06 -12.68 7.10
C HIS A 112 0.24 -13.31 8.46
N GLN A 113 -0.71 -13.27 9.40
CA GLN A 113 -0.54 -13.83 10.74
C GLN A 113 -0.37 -15.36 10.74
N GLN A 114 -0.91 -16.04 9.73
CA GLN A 114 -0.80 -17.49 9.56
C GLN A 114 0.41 -17.93 8.73
N GLY A 115 1.22 -16.98 8.24
CA GLY A 115 2.39 -17.30 7.40
C GLY A 115 2.04 -17.86 6.02
N LEU A 116 0.83 -17.58 5.50
CA LEU A 116 0.41 -18.04 4.17
C LEU A 116 1.06 -17.22 3.04
N LEU A 117 1.56 -16.03 3.35
CA LEU A 117 2.18 -15.10 2.41
C LEU A 117 3.71 -15.02 2.62
N PRO A 118 4.50 -14.78 1.55
CA PRO A 118 5.96 -14.77 1.63
C PRO A 118 6.53 -13.81 2.67
N VAL A 119 5.88 -12.66 2.87
CA VAL A 119 6.32 -11.60 3.79
C VAL A 119 5.57 -11.65 5.14
N GLY A 120 4.60 -12.57 5.28
CA GLY A 120 3.67 -12.61 6.41
C GLY A 120 4.37 -12.76 7.76
N ASP A 121 5.28 -13.72 7.87
CA ASP A 121 5.99 -13.99 9.11
C ASP A 121 6.77 -12.77 9.63
N VAL A 122 7.42 -12.02 8.72
CA VAL A 122 8.16 -10.80 9.08
C VAL A 122 7.20 -9.72 9.56
N LEU A 123 6.12 -9.47 8.82
CA LEU A 123 5.15 -8.42 9.16
C LEU A 123 4.37 -8.73 10.44
N ALA A 124 4.13 -10.00 10.74
CA ALA A 124 3.41 -10.42 11.93
C ALA A 124 4.28 -10.52 13.19
N SER A 125 5.61 -10.72 13.05
CA SER A 125 6.50 -10.99 14.19
C SER A 125 7.43 -9.84 14.57
N ASP A 126 7.72 -8.88 13.69
CA ASP A 126 8.58 -7.74 14.02
C ASP A 126 7.90 -6.85 15.07
N ALA A 127 8.59 -6.59 16.19
CA ALA A 127 8.06 -5.80 17.30
C ALA A 127 7.69 -4.35 16.93
N ARG A 128 8.21 -3.82 15.82
CA ARG A 128 7.88 -2.49 15.28
C ARG A 128 6.61 -2.49 14.44
N SER A 129 6.08 -3.67 14.13
CA SER A 129 5.01 -3.90 13.16
C SER A 129 3.69 -4.20 13.84
N GLU A 130 2.63 -3.54 13.40
CA GLU A 130 1.27 -3.76 13.88
C GLU A 130 0.31 -3.85 12.68
N LEU A 131 -0.50 -4.91 12.64
CA LEU A 131 -1.56 -5.12 11.64
C LEU A 131 -2.91 -4.83 12.30
N ILE A 132 -3.65 -3.88 11.75
CA ILE A 132 -4.87 -3.33 12.34
C ILE A 132 -6.05 -3.58 11.40
N HIS A 133 -7.08 -4.27 11.90
CA HIS A 133 -8.35 -4.39 11.19
C HIS A 133 -9.15 -3.10 11.37
N GLY A 134 -9.44 -2.40 10.27
CA GLY A 134 -10.20 -1.15 10.29
C GLY A 134 -10.32 -0.52 8.91
N ASP A 135 -11.20 0.44 8.78
CA ASP A 135 -11.32 1.26 7.58
C ASP A 135 -10.31 2.41 7.63
N PHE A 136 -9.31 2.35 6.74
CA PHE A 136 -8.30 3.38 6.64
C PHE A 136 -8.89 4.75 6.31
N PHE A 137 -9.86 4.81 5.39
CA PHE A 137 -10.44 6.08 4.94
C PHE A 137 -11.21 6.78 6.05
N GLU A 138 -12.01 6.04 6.82
CA GLU A 138 -12.69 6.59 8.00
C GLU A 138 -11.69 7.13 9.03
N ILE A 139 -10.64 6.36 9.35
CA ILE A 139 -9.60 6.73 10.31
C ILE A 139 -8.79 7.94 9.83
N ALA A 140 -8.49 7.99 8.51
CA ALA A 140 -7.68 9.07 7.95
C ALA A 140 -8.39 10.42 7.95
N ILE A 141 -9.72 10.46 7.82
CA ILE A 141 -10.50 11.70 7.70
C ILE A 141 -11.32 12.06 8.92
N ASP A 142 -11.26 11.30 10.00
CA ASP A 142 -11.97 11.63 11.23
C ASP A 142 -11.53 12.98 11.82
N GLN A 143 -12.24 13.46 12.86
CA GLN A 143 -11.99 14.78 13.46
C GLN A 143 -10.77 14.84 14.38
N SER A 144 -10.07 13.71 14.60
CA SER A 144 -8.92 13.66 15.51
C SER A 144 -7.69 14.39 14.95
N GLU A 145 -6.84 14.92 15.82
CA GLU A 145 -5.58 15.58 15.47
C GLU A 145 -4.45 14.61 15.12
N GLY A 146 -4.66 13.30 15.33
CA GLY A 146 -3.70 12.25 15.03
C GLY A 146 -4.37 11.06 14.41
N ILE A 147 -3.58 10.16 13.83
CA ILE A 147 -4.03 8.86 13.33
C ILE A 147 -3.66 7.81 14.36
N LEU A 148 -4.63 6.97 14.74
CA LEU A 148 -4.44 5.96 15.79
C LEU A 148 -3.82 6.54 17.09
N GLU A 149 -4.41 6.27 18.23
CA GLU A 149 -3.94 6.78 19.55
C GLU A 149 -3.72 8.31 19.61
N GLN A 150 -4.35 9.05 18.68
CA GLN A 150 -4.25 10.53 18.59
C GLN A 150 -2.81 11.06 18.39
N GLN A 151 -1.91 10.27 17.84
CA GLN A 151 -0.54 10.68 17.54
C GLN A 151 -0.39 11.03 16.07
N LYS A 152 0.32 12.13 15.79
CA LYS A 152 0.78 12.46 14.46
C LYS A 152 1.88 11.48 14.03
N VAL A 153 1.92 11.18 12.73
CA VAL A 153 2.90 10.26 12.14
C VAL A 153 3.80 10.99 11.15
N HIS A 154 4.93 10.38 10.82
CA HIS A 154 5.88 10.93 9.86
C HIS A 154 5.47 10.66 8.42
N ALA A 155 4.88 9.49 8.16
CA ALA A 155 4.34 9.16 6.84
C ALA A 155 2.98 8.46 6.93
N ILE A 156 2.13 8.75 5.96
CA ILE A 156 0.95 7.96 5.60
C ILE A 156 1.15 7.50 4.15
N LEU A 157 1.14 6.19 3.92
CA LEU A 157 1.31 5.55 2.61
C LEU A 157 -0.01 4.87 2.25
N LEU A 158 -0.65 5.30 1.16
CA LEU A 158 -1.93 4.77 0.71
C LEU A 158 -1.75 3.84 -0.48
N ASP A 159 -2.15 2.59 -0.30
CA ASP A 159 -2.02 1.49 -1.25
C ASP A 159 -3.28 0.60 -1.20
N ILE A 160 -4.44 1.19 -1.56
CA ILE A 160 -5.74 0.51 -1.52
C ILE A 160 -6.41 0.54 -2.89
N ASP A 161 -6.67 1.74 -3.42
CA ASP A 161 -7.42 1.91 -4.65
C ASP A 161 -6.52 1.79 -5.89
N HIS A 162 -7.09 1.41 -7.03
CA HIS A 162 -6.35 1.29 -8.28
C HIS A 162 -5.77 2.63 -8.75
N SER A 163 -6.46 3.72 -8.50
CA SER A 163 -5.99 5.09 -8.77
C SER A 163 -6.89 6.10 -8.04
N PRO A 164 -6.53 7.38 -8.01
CA PRO A 164 -7.39 8.43 -7.44
C PRO A 164 -8.78 8.53 -8.09
N SER A 165 -8.97 7.97 -9.28
CA SER A 165 -10.22 7.97 -10.05
C SER A 165 -10.86 6.58 -10.23
N HIS A 166 -10.16 5.50 -9.84
CA HIS A 166 -10.65 4.12 -9.87
C HIS A 166 -10.58 3.48 -8.48
N TRP A 167 -11.72 3.42 -7.81
CA TRP A 167 -11.81 2.98 -6.42
C TRP A 167 -12.20 1.51 -6.31
N LEU A 168 -11.60 0.82 -5.35
CA LEU A 168 -11.96 -0.55 -4.99
C LEU A 168 -13.40 -0.60 -4.42
N ASN A 169 -13.80 0.44 -3.68
CA ASN A 169 -15.16 0.67 -3.21
C ASN A 169 -15.57 2.11 -3.55
N GLN A 170 -16.79 2.29 -4.07
CA GLN A 170 -17.32 3.62 -4.42
C GLN A 170 -17.29 4.62 -3.26
N GLU A 171 -17.41 4.16 -2.02
CA GLU A 171 -17.35 5.00 -0.81
C GLU A 171 -15.99 5.66 -0.62
N ASN A 172 -14.90 5.03 -1.11
CA ASN A 172 -13.54 5.56 -1.06
C ASN A 172 -13.39 6.88 -1.83
N SER A 173 -14.27 7.13 -2.82
CA SER A 173 -14.28 8.39 -3.59
C SER A 173 -14.34 9.63 -2.70
N SER A 174 -14.94 9.51 -1.53
CA SER A 174 -15.09 10.59 -0.55
C SER A 174 -13.75 11.03 0.08
N PHE A 175 -12.69 10.25 -0.06
CA PHE A 175 -11.35 10.60 0.40
C PHE A 175 -10.64 11.56 -0.56
N TYR A 176 -10.84 11.42 -1.87
CA TYR A 176 -10.10 12.11 -2.93
C TYR A 176 -10.66 13.53 -3.19
N ASN A 177 -10.75 14.34 -2.15
CA ASN A 177 -11.18 15.73 -2.24
C ASN A 177 -10.40 16.62 -1.28
N LEU A 178 -10.52 17.94 -1.47
CA LEU A 178 -9.76 18.95 -0.74
C LEU A 178 -9.94 18.88 0.78
N GLU A 179 -11.19 18.66 1.23
CA GLU A 179 -11.50 18.64 2.67
C GLU A 179 -10.93 17.39 3.34
N SER A 180 -11.11 16.22 2.75
CA SER A 180 -10.62 14.95 3.27
C SER A 180 -9.09 14.91 3.32
N LEU A 181 -8.42 15.37 2.26
CA LEU A 181 -6.95 15.45 2.23
C LEU A 181 -6.42 16.45 3.28
N ARG A 182 -7.11 17.57 3.52
CA ARG A 182 -6.75 18.51 4.59
C ARG A 182 -6.92 17.89 5.99
N ARG A 183 -7.95 17.08 6.21
CA ARG A 183 -8.13 16.35 7.46
C ARG A 183 -7.02 15.34 7.67
N MET A 184 -6.72 14.52 6.67
CA MET A 184 -5.63 13.55 6.72
C MET A 184 -4.28 14.24 6.95
N LYS A 185 -3.99 15.35 6.24
CA LYS A 185 -2.75 16.14 6.42
C LYS A 185 -2.50 16.53 7.88
N ARG A 186 -3.54 16.90 8.65
CA ARG A 186 -3.39 17.28 10.07
C ARG A 186 -2.85 16.17 10.95
N LYS A 187 -2.96 14.92 10.51
CA LYS A 187 -2.47 13.72 11.21
C LYS A 187 -0.98 13.45 10.95
N ILE A 188 -0.36 14.22 10.09
CA ILE A 188 1.06 14.11 9.73
C ILE A 188 1.81 15.25 10.41
N VAL A 189 3.05 14.99 10.85
CA VAL A 189 3.94 16.02 11.42
C VAL A 189 4.38 17.02 10.36
N ASP A 190 4.84 18.19 10.77
CA ASP A 190 5.42 19.18 9.85
C ASP A 190 6.64 18.57 9.15
N GLY A 191 6.74 18.75 7.84
CA GLY A 191 7.77 18.10 7.01
C GLY A 191 7.57 16.59 6.79
N GLY A 192 6.50 16.03 7.33
CA GLY A 192 6.11 14.64 7.08
C GLY A 192 5.53 14.44 5.67
N VAL A 193 5.18 13.23 5.31
CA VAL A 193 4.88 12.83 3.95
C VAL A 193 3.57 12.06 3.84
N PHE A 194 2.77 12.39 2.84
CA PHE A 194 1.73 11.54 2.29
C PHE A 194 2.25 10.92 1.00
N GLY A 195 2.19 9.60 0.88
CA GLY A 195 2.47 8.85 -0.35
C GLY A 195 1.23 8.11 -0.85
N LEU A 196 1.04 8.03 -2.17
CA LEU A 196 -0.06 7.28 -2.78
C LEU A 196 0.45 6.50 -4.00
N TRP A 197 0.09 5.24 -4.06
CA TRP A 197 0.28 4.36 -5.21
C TRP A 197 -0.88 4.49 -6.21
N SER A 198 -0.59 4.35 -7.51
CA SER A 198 -1.59 4.30 -8.56
C SER A 198 -1.17 3.34 -9.67
N ASN A 199 -2.11 2.52 -10.12
CA ASN A 199 -1.95 1.63 -11.28
C ASN A 199 -1.98 2.38 -12.63
N GLU A 200 -2.06 3.70 -12.61
CA GLU A 200 -2.17 4.54 -13.79
C GLU A 200 -1.02 5.55 -13.86
N ARG A 201 -0.88 6.21 -15.00
CA ARG A 201 0.01 7.38 -15.11
C ARG A 201 -0.47 8.49 -14.19
N PRO A 202 0.41 9.43 -13.80
CA PRO A 202 0.00 10.56 -12.98
C PRO A 202 -1.23 11.28 -13.55
N ASP A 203 -2.22 11.49 -12.68
CA ASP A 203 -3.44 12.24 -12.99
C ASP A 203 -3.22 13.73 -12.68
N PRO A 204 -3.21 14.63 -13.68
CA PRO A 204 -2.98 16.05 -13.46
C PRO A 204 -4.02 16.73 -12.56
N GLU A 205 -5.25 16.24 -12.53
CA GLU A 205 -6.28 16.82 -11.65
C GLU A 205 -6.02 16.42 -10.19
N PHE A 206 -5.58 15.20 -9.95
CA PHE A 206 -5.20 14.78 -8.60
C PHE A 206 -3.92 15.50 -8.13
N THR A 207 -2.93 15.68 -8.99
CA THR A 207 -1.74 16.48 -8.68
C THR A 207 -2.10 17.90 -8.28
N LYS A 208 -2.97 18.58 -9.04
CA LYS A 208 -3.47 19.93 -8.69
C LYS A 208 -4.21 19.93 -7.34
N LEU A 209 -4.92 18.85 -7.02
CA LEU A 209 -5.57 18.71 -5.74
C LEU A 209 -4.56 18.59 -4.59
N LEU A 210 -3.50 17.80 -4.76
CA LEU A 210 -2.41 17.69 -3.80
C LEU A 210 -1.69 19.03 -3.61
N ASP A 211 -1.40 19.77 -4.68
CA ASP A 211 -0.73 21.10 -4.64
C ASP A 211 -1.53 22.16 -3.87
N GLN A 212 -2.87 22.01 -3.76
CA GLN A 212 -3.71 22.89 -2.96
C GLN A 212 -3.68 22.55 -1.44
N VAL A 213 -3.18 21.37 -1.11
CA VAL A 213 -3.17 20.87 0.28
C VAL A 213 -1.77 20.85 0.86
N PHE A 214 -0.80 20.37 0.11
CA PHE A 214 0.56 20.13 0.56
C PHE A 214 1.52 21.23 0.12
N SER A 215 2.66 21.33 0.79
CA SER A 215 3.68 22.36 0.49
C SER A 215 4.52 22.00 -0.75
N HIS A 216 4.62 20.72 -1.08
CA HIS A 216 5.38 20.21 -2.21
C HIS A 216 4.83 18.85 -2.63
N THR A 217 4.67 18.65 -3.95
CA THR A 217 4.19 17.38 -4.54
C THR A 217 5.18 16.90 -5.59
N GLU A 218 5.44 15.60 -5.62
CA GLU A 218 6.21 14.91 -6.64
C GLU A 218 5.38 13.78 -7.24
N GLU A 219 5.55 13.57 -8.53
CA GLU A 219 5.02 12.45 -9.29
C GLU A 219 6.18 11.60 -9.80
N HIS A 220 6.12 10.31 -9.54
CA HIS A 220 7.12 9.36 -10.00
C HIS A 220 6.45 8.30 -10.86
N ILE A 221 6.99 8.10 -12.07
CA ILE A 221 6.58 7.01 -12.95
C ILE A 221 7.45 5.81 -12.62
N VAL A 222 6.81 4.68 -12.31
CA VAL A 222 7.47 3.40 -12.06
C VAL A 222 7.18 2.47 -13.23
N SER A 223 8.21 2.18 -14.03
CA SER A 223 8.14 1.23 -15.14
C SER A 223 8.80 -0.08 -14.77
N PHE A 224 8.14 -1.18 -15.10
CA PHE A 224 8.67 -2.52 -14.87
C PHE A 224 8.31 -3.46 -16.02
N ALA A 225 9.11 -4.50 -16.22
CA ALA A 225 8.89 -5.47 -17.28
C ALA A 225 7.59 -6.24 -17.06
N ASN A 226 6.77 -6.37 -18.09
CA ASN A 226 5.58 -7.21 -18.06
C ASN A 226 5.75 -8.43 -18.97
N PRO A 227 6.03 -9.61 -18.41
CA PRO A 227 6.28 -10.81 -19.17
C PRO A 227 5.04 -11.34 -19.93
N TYR A 228 3.84 -10.89 -19.55
CA TYR A 228 2.61 -11.29 -20.20
C TYR A 228 2.33 -10.50 -21.48
N SER A 229 2.61 -9.19 -21.46
CA SER A 229 2.43 -8.32 -22.64
C SER A 229 3.66 -8.29 -23.55
N GLY A 230 4.83 -8.73 -23.07
CA GLY A 230 6.12 -8.64 -23.77
C GLY A 230 6.66 -7.20 -23.84
N GLY A 231 6.18 -6.30 -22.96
CA GLY A 231 6.58 -4.90 -22.88
C GLY A 231 6.79 -4.46 -21.44
N GLU A 232 6.49 -3.19 -21.17
CA GLU A 232 6.51 -2.60 -19.84
C GLU A 232 5.10 -2.30 -19.35
N SER A 233 4.87 -2.45 -18.05
CA SER A 233 3.75 -1.84 -17.33
C SER A 233 4.22 -0.58 -16.63
N ILE A 234 3.29 0.33 -16.40
CA ILE A 234 3.56 1.62 -15.80
C ILE A 234 2.57 1.83 -14.65
N ASN A 235 3.11 2.12 -13.49
CA ASN A 235 2.39 2.66 -12.34
C ASN A 235 2.91 4.06 -12.03
N SER A 236 2.31 4.73 -11.07
CA SER A 236 2.83 5.98 -10.54
C SER A 236 2.77 6.01 -9.01
N VAL A 237 3.66 6.82 -8.44
CA VAL A 237 3.71 7.13 -7.02
C VAL A 237 3.67 8.64 -6.86
N TYR A 238 2.77 9.11 -6.02
CA TYR A 238 2.71 10.50 -5.59
C TYR A 238 3.35 10.63 -4.21
N ILE A 239 4.17 11.67 -4.02
CA ILE A 239 4.78 12.00 -2.73
C ILE A 239 4.48 13.47 -2.44
N ALA A 240 3.73 13.72 -1.37
CA ALA A 240 3.31 15.06 -0.98
C ALA A 240 3.82 15.40 0.43
N THR A 241 4.51 16.53 0.58
CA THR A 241 5.10 17.01 1.85
C THR A 241 4.13 17.96 2.57
N VAL A 242 4.00 17.80 3.89
CA VAL A 242 3.18 18.64 4.78
C VAL A 242 3.77 20.02 5.00
#